data_be38acc62780f07faa249dad5d8c4fc8
#
_entry.id   be38acc62780f07faa249dad5d8c4fc8
#
_cell.length_a   1.000
_cell.length_b   1.000
_cell.length_c   1.000
_cell.angle_alpha   90.00
_cell.angle_beta   90.00
_cell.angle_gamma   90.00
#
_symmetry.space_group_name_H-M   'P 1'
#
loop_
_entity.id
_entity.type
_entity.pdbx_description
1 polymer ?
#
loop_
_entity_poly.entity_id
_entity_poly.type
_entity_poly.pdbx_seq_one_letter_code
_entity_poly.pdbx_strand_id
1 'polypeptide(L)'
;MSVKYLSLFSGLLWLSQSLLHFLLMLGLPLGRLVFSGAVIVFPLWLRPVNFLLFSLWAFFSFSYLAFGGWLKSGLRSSVLRKVILVGTVFLFLATVFNFFISTSLLEKYLTGGLTFLAFLSSVILLHNNKKSYQS
;
A
#
# COMPACT_ATOMS: atom_id res chain seq x y z
N MET A 1 2.30 4.60 19.76
CA MET A 1 1.54 5.39 18.77
C MET A 1 0.12 4.86 18.72
N SER A 2 -0.88 5.75 18.72
CA SER A 2 -2.29 5.32 18.73
C SER A 2 -2.71 4.67 17.41
N VAL A 3 -3.69 3.77 17.45
CA VAL A 3 -4.29 3.12 16.28
C VAL A 3 -4.70 4.15 15.23
N LYS A 4 -5.23 5.30 15.66
CA LYS A 4 -5.64 6.39 14.78
C LYS A 4 -4.52 6.93 13.93
N TYR A 5 -3.35 7.24 14.50
CA TYR A 5 -2.21 7.79 13.75
C TYR A 5 -1.46 6.74 12.93
N LEU A 6 -1.38 5.49 13.42
CA LEU A 6 -0.83 4.38 12.64
C LEU A 6 -1.64 4.12 11.37
N SER A 7 -2.97 4.15 11.48
CA SER A 7 -3.84 3.96 10.31
C SER A 7 -3.76 5.13 9.33
N LEU A 8 -3.60 6.37 9.82
CA LEU A 8 -3.37 7.52 8.96
C LEU A 8 -2.06 7.37 8.18
N PHE A 9 -0.98 7.06 8.89
CA PHE A 9 0.33 6.87 8.27
C PHE A 9 0.32 5.78 7.21
N SER A 10 -0.21 4.60 7.56
CA SER A 10 -0.34 3.48 6.60
C SER A 10 -1.27 3.84 5.42
N GLY A 11 -2.38 4.49 5.69
CA GLY A 11 -3.32 4.92 4.65
C GLY A 11 -2.69 5.90 3.66
N LEU A 12 -1.86 6.83 4.14
CA LEU A 12 -1.13 7.77 3.29
C LEU A 12 -0.03 7.07 2.46
N LEU A 13 0.64 6.06 3.01
CA LEU A 13 1.60 5.26 2.24
C LEU A 13 0.91 4.48 1.12
N TRP A 14 -0.24 3.86 1.37
CA TRP A 14 -1.06 3.23 0.34
C TRP A 14 -1.54 4.24 -0.71
N LEU A 15 -1.93 5.44 -0.29
CA LEU A 15 -2.35 6.50 -1.20
C LEU A 15 -1.20 6.95 -2.12
N SER A 16 0.02 7.05 -1.59
CA SER A 16 1.19 7.40 -2.41
C SER A 16 1.47 6.37 -3.50
N GLN A 17 1.32 5.07 -3.18
CA GLN A 17 1.45 3.99 -4.16
C GLN A 17 0.31 4.00 -5.19
N SER A 18 -0.91 4.28 -4.75
CA SER A 18 -2.06 4.47 -5.65
C SER A 18 -1.80 5.61 -6.64
N LEU A 19 -1.34 6.77 -6.15
CA LEU A 19 -0.98 7.91 -7.00
C LEU A 19 0.13 7.56 -8.00
N LEU A 20 1.15 6.82 -7.58
CA LEU A 20 2.21 6.38 -8.49
C LEU A 20 1.62 5.57 -9.67
N HIS A 21 0.76 4.60 -9.40
CA HIS A 21 0.12 3.82 -10.47
C HIS A 21 -0.84 4.65 -11.34
N PHE A 22 -1.51 5.65 -10.76
CA PHE A 22 -2.28 6.60 -11.53
C PHE A 22 -1.41 7.40 -12.52
N LEU A 23 -0.26 7.91 -12.08
CA LEU A 23 0.68 8.63 -12.93
C LEU A 23 1.28 7.72 -14.03
N LEU A 24 1.59 6.46 -13.70
CA LEU A 24 2.05 5.46 -14.68
C LEU A 24 0.97 5.16 -15.73
N MET A 25 -0.30 5.10 -15.33
CA MET A 25 -1.43 4.94 -16.23
C MET A 25 -1.54 6.10 -17.23
N LEU A 26 -1.23 7.33 -16.79
CA LEU A 26 -1.19 8.51 -17.65
C LEU A 26 0.03 8.53 -18.59
N GLY A 27 1.00 7.63 -18.39
CA GLY A 27 2.18 7.51 -19.26
C GLY A 27 3.39 8.32 -18.79
N LEU A 28 3.45 8.74 -17.53
CA LEU A 28 4.63 9.39 -16.98
C LEU A 28 5.81 8.39 -16.91
N PRO A 29 7.06 8.85 -17.11
CA PRO A 29 8.26 8.01 -17.15
C PRO A 29 8.76 7.61 -15.75
N LEU A 30 7.87 7.05 -14.92
CA LEU A 30 8.14 6.66 -13.54
C LEU A 30 8.29 5.15 -13.34
N GLY A 31 8.37 4.38 -14.44
CA GLY A 31 8.38 2.93 -14.40
C GLY A 31 9.59 2.32 -13.68
N ARG A 32 10.67 3.10 -13.46
CA ARG A 32 11.81 2.65 -12.63
C ARG A 32 11.47 2.39 -11.17
N LEU A 33 10.33 2.88 -10.71
CA LEU A 33 9.85 2.72 -9.34
C LEU A 33 9.05 1.44 -9.12
N VAL A 34 8.74 0.69 -10.20
CA VAL A 34 7.88 -0.49 -10.17
C VAL A 34 8.37 -1.57 -11.14
N PHE A 35 7.99 -2.82 -10.91
CA PHE A 35 8.23 -3.95 -11.81
C PHE A 35 9.69 -4.11 -12.25
N SER A 36 10.62 -3.95 -11.32
CA SER A 36 12.08 -4.00 -11.56
C SER A 36 12.60 -2.95 -12.55
N GLY A 37 11.82 -1.92 -12.84
CA GLY A 37 12.18 -0.89 -13.81
C GLY A 37 12.21 -1.39 -15.26
N ALA A 38 11.56 -2.52 -15.54
CA ALA A 38 11.56 -3.14 -16.86
C ALA A 38 10.94 -2.25 -17.95
N VAL A 39 10.00 -1.39 -17.56
CA VAL A 39 9.31 -0.47 -18.47
C VAL A 39 9.35 0.94 -17.86
N ILE A 40 9.98 1.89 -18.53
CA ILE A 40 10.09 3.28 -18.06
C ILE A 40 8.78 4.04 -18.31
N VAL A 41 8.25 3.94 -19.53
CA VAL A 41 6.96 4.53 -19.94
C VAL A 41 6.03 3.40 -20.34
N PHE A 42 4.91 3.27 -19.65
CA PHE A 42 3.96 2.19 -19.90
C PHE A 42 3.23 2.41 -21.23
N PRO A 43 3.33 1.46 -22.17
CA PRO A 43 2.57 1.50 -23.42
C PRO A 43 1.06 1.36 -23.14
N LEU A 44 0.23 1.85 -24.05
CA LEU A 44 -1.24 1.90 -23.87
C LEU A 44 -1.85 0.55 -23.45
N TRP A 45 -1.37 -0.56 -24.00
CA TRP A 45 -1.89 -1.90 -23.71
C TRP A 45 -1.57 -2.41 -22.29
N LEU A 46 -0.52 -1.86 -21.61
CA LEU A 46 -0.18 -2.18 -20.22
C LEU A 46 -0.81 -1.23 -19.21
N ARG A 47 -1.34 -0.09 -19.62
CA ARG A 47 -1.94 0.88 -18.70
C ARG A 47 -3.14 0.36 -17.91
N PRO A 48 -3.97 -0.57 -18.43
CA PRO A 48 -5.04 -1.18 -17.63
C PRO A 48 -4.53 -1.88 -16.36
N VAL A 49 -3.32 -2.44 -16.37
CA VAL A 49 -2.70 -3.04 -15.18
C VAL A 49 -2.47 -1.97 -14.10
N ASN A 50 -1.95 -0.81 -14.50
CA ASN A 50 -1.77 0.31 -13.57
C ASN A 50 -3.09 0.87 -13.06
N PHE A 51 -4.17 0.87 -13.86
CA PHE A 51 -5.51 1.23 -13.39
C PHE A 51 -6.03 0.27 -12.32
N LEU A 52 -5.83 -1.04 -12.49
CA LEU A 52 -6.21 -2.03 -11.49
C LEU A 52 -5.42 -1.84 -10.19
N LEU A 53 -4.11 -1.63 -10.28
CA LEU A 53 -3.25 -1.40 -9.11
C LEU A 53 -3.57 -0.07 -8.42
N PHE A 54 -3.80 1.00 -9.18
CA PHE A 54 -4.30 2.27 -8.65
C PHE A 54 -5.58 2.05 -7.82
N SER A 55 -6.56 1.35 -8.37
CA SER A 55 -7.85 1.10 -7.71
C SER A 55 -7.69 0.23 -6.47
N LEU A 56 -6.87 -0.81 -6.53
CA LEU A 56 -6.61 -1.71 -5.42
C LEU A 56 -5.88 -0.99 -4.27
N TRP A 57 -4.86 -0.21 -4.57
CA TRP A 57 -4.12 0.56 -3.56
C TRP A 57 -4.97 1.68 -2.97
N ALA A 58 -5.84 2.32 -3.76
CA ALA A 58 -6.82 3.28 -3.26
C ALA A 58 -7.82 2.62 -2.30
N PHE A 59 -8.28 1.42 -2.59
CA PHE A 59 -9.15 0.65 -1.71
C PHE A 59 -8.47 0.31 -0.37
N PHE A 60 -7.21 -0.11 -0.39
CA PHE A 60 -6.46 -0.31 0.86
C PHE A 60 -6.29 1.00 1.62
N SER A 61 -5.90 2.09 0.96
CA SER A 61 -5.79 3.41 1.59
C SER A 61 -7.09 3.79 2.31
N PHE A 62 -8.22 3.72 1.61
CA PHE A 62 -9.55 3.99 2.18
C PHE A 62 -9.82 3.10 3.41
N SER A 63 -9.52 1.80 3.32
CA SER A 63 -9.78 0.85 4.39
C SER A 63 -8.97 1.15 5.66
N TYR A 64 -7.70 1.53 5.51
CA TYR A 64 -6.86 1.93 6.64
C TYR A 64 -7.36 3.23 7.28
N LEU A 65 -7.71 4.24 6.46
CA LEU A 65 -8.24 5.51 6.96
C LEU A 65 -9.59 5.32 7.67
N ALA A 66 -10.46 4.49 7.12
CA ALA A 66 -11.74 4.14 7.73
C ALA A 66 -11.56 3.38 9.06
N PHE A 67 -10.60 2.45 9.12
CA PHE A 67 -10.29 1.70 10.34
C PHE A 67 -9.81 2.61 11.48
N GLY A 68 -9.06 3.67 11.17
CA GLY A 68 -8.61 4.68 12.13
C GLY A 68 -9.67 5.73 12.48
N GLY A 69 -10.85 5.68 11.86
CA GLY A 69 -11.92 6.66 12.08
C GLY A 69 -11.70 8.01 11.39
N TRP A 70 -10.77 8.09 10.42
CA TRP A 70 -10.56 9.29 9.60
C TRP A 70 -11.61 9.47 8.52
N LEU A 71 -12.14 8.35 8.02
CA LEU A 71 -13.21 8.32 7.03
C LEU A 71 -14.39 7.50 7.57
N LYS A 72 -15.60 7.95 7.26
CA LYS A 72 -16.81 7.16 7.53
C LYS A 72 -16.92 6.05 6.48
N SER A 73 -17.10 4.82 6.94
CA SER A 73 -17.40 3.67 6.07
C SER A 73 -18.60 2.93 6.62
N GLY A 74 -19.40 2.34 5.73
CA GLY A 74 -20.47 1.43 6.11
C GLY A 74 -19.98 0.02 6.49
N LEU A 75 -18.65 -0.21 6.46
CA LEU A 75 -18.06 -1.51 6.73
C LEU A 75 -17.84 -1.73 8.23
N ARG A 76 -18.14 -2.94 8.70
CA ARG A 76 -17.85 -3.35 10.08
C ARG A 76 -16.34 -3.36 10.35
N SER A 77 -15.94 -3.00 11.55
CA SER A 77 -14.54 -3.00 11.99
C SER A 77 -13.84 -4.37 11.78
N SER A 78 -14.57 -5.47 11.96
CA SER A 78 -14.06 -6.82 11.69
C SER A 78 -13.72 -7.06 10.22
N VAL A 79 -14.50 -6.49 9.29
CA VAL A 79 -14.23 -6.57 7.85
C VAL A 79 -13.00 -5.74 7.50
N LEU A 80 -12.95 -4.49 7.98
CA LEU A 80 -11.78 -3.62 7.77
C LEU A 80 -10.50 -4.28 8.29
N ARG A 81 -10.54 -4.92 9.46
CA ARG A 81 -9.40 -5.65 10.00
C ARG A 81 -8.93 -6.79 9.10
N LYS A 82 -9.86 -7.55 8.49
CA LYS A 82 -9.51 -8.59 7.51
C LYS A 82 -8.85 -8.00 6.27
N VAL A 83 -9.37 -6.87 5.77
CA VAL A 83 -8.76 -6.15 4.65
C VAL A 83 -7.34 -5.69 4.99
N ILE A 84 -7.12 -5.13 6.19
CA ILE A 84 -5.78 -4.74 6.66
C ILE A 84 -4.84 -5.95 6.75
N LEU A 85 -5.32 -7.11 7.22
CA LEU A 85 -4.52 -8.32 7.26
C LEU A 85 -4.08 -8.76 5.86
N VAL A 86 -5.01 -8.75 4.88
CA VAL A 86 -4.69 -9.03 3.47
C VAL A 86 -3.69 -8.00 2.94
N GLY A 87 -3.92 -6.71 3.18
CA GLY A 87 -2.98 -5.65 2.81
C GLY A 87 -1.59 -5.83 3.42
N THR A 88 -1.51 -6.29 4.67
CA THR A 88 -0.23 -6.59 5.34
C THR A 88 0.53 -7.71 4.64
N VAL A 89 -0.17 -8.76 4.18
CA VAL A 89 0.44 -9.83 3.38
C VAL A 89 0.96 -9.29 2.04
N PHE A 90 0.19 -8.46 1.35
CA PHE A 90 0.65 -7.80 0.12
C PHE A 90 1.91 -6.94 0.36
N LEU A 91 1.94 -6.16 1.45
CA LEU A 91 3.11 -5.35 1.81
C LEU A 91 4.34 -6.20 2.12
N PHE A 92 4.17 -7.34 2.78
CA PHE A 92 5.25 -8.29 3.01
C PHE A 92 5.82 -8.81 1.68
N LEU A 93 4.95 -9.29 0.78
CA LEU A 93 5.36 -9.79 -0.53
C LEU A 93 6.02 -8.70 -1.38
N ALA A 94 5.46 -7.48 -1.38
CA ALA A 94 6.05 -6.33 -2.08
C ALA A 94 7.42 -5.95 -1.49
N THR A 95 7.59 -6.00 -0.18
CA THR A 95 8.87 -5.75 0.48
C THR A 95 9.92 -6.77 0.06
N VAL A 96 9.57 -8.06 0.08
CA VAL A 96 10.47 -9.14 -0.37
C VAL A 96 10.84 -8.94 -1.84
N PHE A 97 9.87 -8.68 -2.72
CA PHE A 97 10.12 -8.44 -4.12
C PHE A 97 11.06 -7.25 -4.33
N ASN A 98 10.76 -6.10 -3.72
CA ASN A 98 11.52 -4.87 -3.91
C ASN A 98 12.98 -5.01 -3.43
N PHE A 99 13.21 -5.62 -2.27
CA PHE A 99 14.57 -5.74 -1.73
C PHE A 99 15.41 -6.85 -2.36
N PHE A 100 14.80 -7.99 -2.69
CA PHE A 100 15.54 -9.20 -3.08
C PHE A 100 15.41 -9.56 -4.56
N ILE A 101 14.33 -9.18 -5.23
CA ILE A 101 14.06 -9.57 -6.61
C ILE A 101 14.27 -8.40 -7.58
N SER A 102 13.84 -7.18 -7.21
CA SER A 102 13.96 -6.02 -8.08
C SER A 102 15.42 -5.72 -8.46
N THR A 103 15.66 -5.41 -9.72
CA THR A 103 16.94 -4.95 -10.24
C THR A 103 17.04 -3.43 -10.31
N SER A 104 15.92 -2.71 -10.19
CA SER A 104 15.90 -1.26 -10.15
C SER A 104 16.34 -0.74 -8.79
N LEU A 105 17.40 0.09 -8.74
CA LEU A 105 17.88 0.70 -7.50
C LEU A 105 16.83 1.65 -6.89
N LEU A 106 16.08 2.37 -7.72
CA LEU A 106 15.01 3.25 -7.25
C LEU A 106 13.88 2.46 -6.60
N GLU A 107 13.45 1.37 -7.23
CA GLU A 107 12.43 0.51 -6.66
C GLU A 107 12.92 -0.15 -5.37
N LYS A 108 14.15 -0.67 -5.36
CA LYS A 108 14.73 -1.33 -4.19
C LYS A 108 14.77 -0.41 -2.97
N TYR A 109 15.33 0.79 -3.09
CA TYR A 109 15.56 1.66 -1.95
C TYR A 109 14.38 2.58 -1.65
N LEU A 110 13.77 3.19 -2.65
CA LEU A 110 12.64 4.11 -2.42
C LEU A 110 11.34 3.36 -2.22
N THR A 111 10.89 2.60 -3.22
CA THR A 111 9.62 1.86 -3.13
C THR A 111 9.70 0.75 -2.07
N GLY A 112 10.83 0.03 -2.02
CA GLY A 112 11.08 -1.00 -1.00
C GLY A 112 11.11 -0.44 0.41
N GLY A 113 11.75 0.70 0.64
CA GLY A 113 11.75 1.39 1.93
C GLY A 113 10.34 1.79 2.38
N LEU A 114 9.55 2.36 1.47
CA LEU A 114 8.16 2.75 1.75
C LEU A 114 7.25 1.54 2.03
N THR A 115 7.37 0.46 1.26
CA THR A 115 6.58 -0.76 1.50
C THR A 115 6.96 -1.44 2.80
N PHE A 116 8.24 -1.43 3.17
CA PHE A 116 8.71 -1.95 4.46
C PHE A 116 8.15 -1.16 5.64
N LEU A 117 8.20 0.17 5.59
CA LEU A 117 7.61 1.03 6.62
C LEU A 117 6.09 0.81 6.73
N ALA A 118 5.40 0.69 5.60
CA ALA A 118 3.98 0.39 5.57
C ALA A 118 3.68 -1.01 6.16
N PHE A 119 4.53 -2.00 5.87
CA PHE A 119 4.42 -3.34 6.45
C PHE A 119 4.56 -3.30 7.97
N LEU A 120 5.61 -2.68 8.50
CA LEU A 120 5.83 -2.56 9.94
C LEU A 120 4.67 -1.84 10.64
N SER A 121 4.22 -0.72 10.09
CA SER A 121 3.10 0.04 10.66
C SER A 121 1.79 -0.76 10.65
N SER A 122 1.55 -1.58 9.63
CA SER A 122 0.40 -2.47 9.54
C SER A 122 0.44 -3.61 10.57
N VAL A 123 1.60 -4.21 10.78
CA VAL A 123 1.79 -5.25 11.83
C VAL A 123 1.51 -4.67 13.21
N ILE A 124 2.07 -3.49 13.51
CA ILE A 124 1.85 -2.81 14.80
C ILE A 124 0.36 -2.44 14.96
N LEU A 125 -0.29 -1.96 13.90
CA LEU A 125 -1.70 -1.63 13.89
C LEU A 125 -2.59 -2.83 14.25
N LEU A 126 -2.32 -3.98 13.62
CA LEU A 126 -3.05 -5.24 13.89
C LEU A 126 -2.80 -5.76 15.31
N HIS A 127 -1.58 -5.60 15.82
CA HIS A 127 -1.22 -6.02 17.18
C HIS A 127 -1.90 -5.15 18.24
N ASN A 128 -1.84 -3.84 18.10
CA ASN A 128 -2.42 -2.90 19.06
C ASN A 128 -3.94 -3.03 19.16
N ASN A 129 -4.60 -3.36 18.04
CA ASN A 129 -6.05 -3.55 18.05
C ASN A 129 -6.49 -4.83 18.77
N LYS A 130 -5.68 -5.88 18.82
CA LYS A 130 -5.98 -7.08 19.63
C LYS A 130 -6.11 -6.76 21.12
N LYS A 131 -5.27 -5.86 21.64
CA LYS A 131 -5.29 -5.45 23.06
C LYS A 131 -6.56 -4.67 23.44
N SER A 132 -7.12 -3.90 22.50
CA SER A 132 -8.34 -3.10 22.73
C SER A 132 -9.63 -3.94 22.84
N TYR A 133 -9.64 -5.17 22.32
CA TYR A 133 -10.78 -6.09 22.43
C TYR A 133 -10.69 -7.03 23.64
N GLN A 134 -9.55 -7.06 24.34
CA GLN A 134 -9.34 -7.92 25.52
C GLN A 134 -9.42 -7.15 26.84
N SER A 135 -9.48 -5.84 26.78
CA SER A 135 -9.72 -4.93 27.91
C SER A 135 -11.17 -4.45 27.94
#